data_d489e7a08ba941cc682997a39518f3e0
#
_entry.id   d489e7a08ba941cc682997a39518f3e0
#
_cell.length_a   1.000
_cell.length_b   1.000
_cell.length_c   1.000
_cell.angle_alpha   90.00
_cell.angle_beta   90.00
_cell.angle_gamma   90.00
#
_symmetry.space_group_name_H-M   'P 1'
#
loop_
_entity.id
_entity.type
_entity.pdbx_description
1 polymer ?
#
loop_
_entity_poly.entity_id
_entity_poly.type
_entity_poly.pdbx_seq_one_letter_code
_entity_poly.pdbx_strand_id
1 'polypeptide(L)'
;MRLIYKVLTFLLTVGFVYLIFNYSQLIKSYPIKTISFKGEFIYADEKGIRKQLQYFIGKDLIKIDILKIKESIKKNDWVNNVLVERRFPDTLFIEIFEYQPALLWNNKYYIDDKGIKFKVEKNIASNLPEIKSDTLNYLVMYDLYMSLSNMLKKVDLSILSISHKNDMLDIHTNKYNFLVRYSEYSQKIDEFIHVFEQFQNKNKKNIKTIDLRYPTGFAVH
;
A
#
# COMPACT_ATOMS: atom_id res chain seq x y z
N MET A 1 -2.00 -26.66 -71.68
CA MET A 1 -2.65 -26.36 -70.41
C MET A 1 -1.76 -26.68 -69.16
N ARG A 2 -1.25 -27.86 -68.96
CA ARG A 2 -0.44 -28.23 -67.75
C ARG A 2 0.83 -27.40 -67.51
N LEU A 3 1.47 -26.91 -68.58
CA LEU A 3 2.69 -26.07 -68.49
C LEU A 3 2.36 -24.66 -67.94
N ILE A 4 1.26 -24.09 -68.42
CA ILE A 4 0.77 -22.76 -68.00
C ILE A 4 0.43 -22.74 -66.52
N TYR A 5 -0.23 -23.78 -66.01
CA TYR A 5 -0.53 -23.91 -64.55
C TYR A 5 0.75 -24.01 -63.72
N LYS A 6 1.75 -24.76 -64.19
CA LYS A 6 3.03 -24.86 -63.47
C LYS A 6 3.77 -23.51 -63.41
N VAL A 7 3.78 -22.76 -64.50
CA VAL A 7 4.38 -21.41 -64.52
C VAL A 7 3.62 -20.45 -63.60
N LEU A 8 2.27 -20.49 -63.65
CA LEU A 8 1.45 -19.63 -62.81
C LEU A 8 1.64 -19.93 -61.30
N THR A 9 1.66 -21.21 -60.94
CA THR A 9 1.93 -21.61 -59.54
C THR A 9 3.33 -21.20 -59.09
N PHE A 10 4.33 -21.32 -59.94
CA PHE A 10 5.69 -20.88 -59.64
C PHE A 10 5.74 -19.34 -59.41
N LEU A 11 5.12 -18.55 -60.26
CA LEU A 11 5.06 -17.09 -60.11
C LEU A 11 4.33 -16.67 -58.83
N LEU A 12 3.23 -17.37 -58.47
CA LEU A 12 2.50 -17.12 -57.23
C LEU A 12 3.35 -17.47 -55.99
N THR A 13 4.09 -18.58 -56.02
CA THR A 13 4.97 -18.94 -54.89
C THR A 13 6.13 -17.96 -54.74
N VAL A 14 6.76 -17.56 -55.85
CA VAL A 14 7.81 -16.53 -55.84
C VAL A 14 7.28 -15.19 -55.31
N GLY A 15 6.10 -14.76 -55.80
CA GLY A 15 5.44 -13.55 -55.34
C GLY A 15 5.11 -13.60 -53.83
N PHE A 16 4.64 -14.74 -53.34
CA PHE A 16 4.33 -14.94 -51.92
C PHE A 16 5.59 -14.92 -51.03
N VAL A 17 6.66 -15.59 -51.47
CA VAL A 17 7.96 -15.53 -50.80
C VAL A 17 8.54 -14.12 -50.76
N TYR A 18 8.43 -13.38 -51.88
CA TYR A 18 8.82 -11.99 -51.98
C TYR A 18 8.01 -11.10 -51.01
N LEU A 19 6.72 -11.32 -50.90
CA LEU A 19 5.85 -10.59 -49.95
C LEU A 19 6.23 -10.90 -48.51
N ILE A 20 6.47 -12.17 -48.16
CA ILE A 20 6.93 -12.57 -46.81
C ILE A 20 8.27 -11.92 -46.49
N PHE A 21 9.22 -11.95 -47.41
CA PHE A 21 10.55 -11.35 -47.21
C PHE A 21 10.45 -9.83 -47.00
N ASN A 22 9.67 -9.13 -47.82
CA ASN A 22 9.45 -7.69 -47.61
C ASN A 22 8.63 -7.38 -46.37
N TYR A 23 7.66 -8.23 -45.98
CA TYR A 23 6.89 -8.04 -44.77
C TYR A 23 7.77 -8.15 -43.50
N SER A 24 8.77 -9.04 -43.51
CA SER A 24 9.75 -9.13 -42.41
C SER A 24 10.62 -7.87 -42.27
N GLN A 25 10.85 -7.13 -43.35
CA GLN A 25 11.56 -5.84 -43.34
C GLN A 25 10.69 -4.66 -42.90
N LEU A 26 9.36 -4.81 -42.96
CA LEU A 26 8.39 -3.79 -42.56
C LEU A 26 8.12 -3.81 -41.02
N ILE A 27 8.60 -4.81 -40.31
CA ILE A 27 8.50 -4.84 -38.84
C ILE A 27 9.44 -3.79 -38.30
N LYS A 28 8.92 -2.56 -38.14
CA LYS A 28 9.66 -1.46 -37.51
C LYS A 28 9.99 -1.86 -36.08
N SER A 29 11.26 -1.85 -35.73
CA SER A 29 11.71 -1.92 -34.37
C SER A 29 11.46 -0.54 -33.72
N TYR A 30 10.95 -0.56 -32.51
CA TYR A 30 10.71 0.64 -31.69
C TYR A 30 11.64 0.61 -30.47
N PRO A 31 12.92 1.00 -30.63
CA PRO A 31 13.85 0.98 -29.51
C PRO A 31 13.44 1.97 -28.43
N ILE A 32 13.42 1.52 -27.19
CA ILE A 32 13.14 2.37 -26.04
C ILE A 32 14.27 3.37 -25.90
N LYS A 33 13.96 4.67 -26.04
CA LYS A 33 14.88 5.78 -25.83
C LYS A 33 14.69 6.40 -24.46
N THR A 34 13.45 6.41 -23.96
CA THR A 34 13.07 7.09 -22.73
C THR A 34 12.31 6.16 -21.81
N ILE A 35 12.65 6.19 -20.52
CA ILE A 35 11.83 5.61 -19.45
C ILE A 35 11.30 6.76 -18.63
N SER A 36 9.99 6.98 -18.69
CA SER A 36 9.29 8.04 -17.95
C SER A 36 8.69 7.47 -16.68
N PHE A 37 8.91 8.15 -15.56
CA PHE A 37 8.38 7.75 -14.26
C PHE A 37 7.34 8.74 -13.78
N LYS A 38 6.30 8.19 -13.10
CA LYS A 38 5.34 8.95 -12.32
C LYS A 38 5.13 8.24 -10.98
N GLY A 39 4.94 9.00 -9.93
CA GLY A 39 4.72 8.55 -8.55
C GLY A 39 5.56 9.35 -7.56
N GLU A 40 5.17 9.27 -6.30
CA GLU A 40 5.94 9.80 -5.19
C GLU A 40 6.76 8.65 -4.59
N PHE A 41 8.08 8.85 -4.44
CA PHE A 41 8.98 7.89 -3.84
C PHE A 41 9.30 8.35 -2.41
N ILE A 42 8.48 7.94 -1.45
CA ILE A 42 8.65 8.28 -0.03
C ILE A 42 9.48 7.19 0.68
N TYR A 43 9.18 5.93 0.37
CA TYR A 43 9.73 4.77 1.04
C TYR A 43 10.52 3.84 0.11
N ALA A 44 10.13 3.73 -1.16
CA ALA A 44 10.79 2.84 -2.11
C ALA A 44 12.14 3.39 -2.58
N ASP A 45 13.08 2.49 -2.86
CA ASP A 45 14.38 2.85 -3.43
C ASP A 45 14.26 3.25 -4.90
N GLU A 46 13.97 4.52 -5.13
CA GLU A 46 13.87 5.08 -6.49
C GLU A 46 15.13 4.83 -7.32
N LYS A 47 16.31 5.03 -6.72
CA LYS A 47 17.60 4.89 -7.44
C LYS A 47 17.83 3.45 -7.87
N GLY A 48 17.54 2.49 -7.02
CA GLY A 48 17.62 1.07 -7.32
C GLY A 48 16.67 0.66 -8.44
N ILE A 49 15.41 1.12 -8.37
CA ILE A 49 14.40 0.85 -9.40
C ILE A 49 14.83 1.46 -10.75
N ARG A 50 15.26 2.72 -10.77
CA ARG A 50 15.73 3.37 -12.00
C ARG A 50 16.93 2.65 -12.61
N LYS A 51 17.91 2.27 -11.80
CA LYS A 51 19.11 1.53 -12.25
C LYS A 51 18.73 0.19 -12.88
N GLN A 52 17.83 -0.55 -12.26
CA GLN A 52 17.35 -1.83 -12.77
C GLN A 52 16.68 -1.70 -14.15
N LEU A 53 15.95 -0.61 -14.35
CA LEU A 53 15.19 -0.37 -15.57
C LEU A 53 16.04 0.14 -16.73
N GLN A 54 17.23 0.68 -16.48
CA GLN A 54 18.18 1.08 -17.53
C GLN A 54 18.52 -0.07 -18.49
N TYR A 55 18.45 -1.33 -18.02
CA TYR A 55 18.64 -2.50 -18.85
C TYR A 55 17.66 -2.58 -20.06
N PHE A 56 16.53 -1.89 -20.01
CA PHE A 56 15.53 -1.90 -21.08
C PHE A 56 15.77 -0.82 -22.14
N ILE A 57 16.65 0.14 -21.91
CA ILE A 57 17.03 1.14 -22.92
C ILE A 57 17.63 0.43 -24.15
N GLY A 58 17.20 0.81 -25.35
CA GLY A 58 17.60 0.22 -26.62
C GLY A 58 16.86 -1.09 -27.01
N LYS A 59 16.10 -1.71 -26.09
CA LYS A 59 15.27 -2.87 -26.42
C LYS A 59 14.02 -2.46 -27.17
N ASP A 60 13.50 -3.38 -27.97
CA ASP A 60 12.27 -3.13 -28.75
C ASP A 60 11.06 -3.03 -27.82
N LEU A 61 10.38 -1.89 -27.85
CA LEU A 61 9.21 -1.56 -27.02
C LEU A 61 8.07 -2.57 -27.19
N ILE A 62 7.91 -3.16 -28.38
CA ILE A 62 6.86 -4.17 -28.65
C ILE A 62 7.21 -5.50 -27.99
N LYS A 63 8.48 -5.88 -28.03
CA LYS A 63 8.96 -7.21 -27.60
C LYS A 63 9.24 -7.34 -26.12
N ILE A 64 9.30 -6.22 -25.39
CA ILE A 64 9.52 -6.27 -23.94
C ILE A 64 8.35 -6.93 -23.20
N ASP A 65 8.69 -7.71 -22.19
CA ASP A 65 7.73 -8.35 -21.31
C ASP A 65 7.36 -7.39 -20.16
N ILE A 66 6.18 -6.76 -20.28
CA ILE A 66 5.66 -5.82 -19.28
C ILE A 66 5.42 -6.50 -17.92
N LEU A 67 4.99 -7.78 -17.92
CA LEU A 67 4.71 -8.49 -16.68
C LEU A 67 6.00 -8.70 -15.88
N LYS A 68 7.07 -9.11 -16.54
CA LYS A 68 8.39 -9.24 -15.89
C LYS A 68 8.90 -7.91 -15.33
N ILE A 69 8.66 -6.80 -16.02
CA ILE A 69 9.02 -5.47 -15.51
C ILE A 69 8.23 -5.17 -14.24
N LYS A 70 6.91 -5.37 -14.26
CA LYS A 70 6.04 -5.17 -13.08
C LYS A 70 6.49 -6.02 -11.90
N GLU A 71 6.72 -7.31 -12.12
CA GLU A 71 7.18 -8.24 -11.08
C GLU A 71 8.53 -7.84 -10.50
N SER A 72 9.44 -7.35 -11.34
CA SER A 72 10.76 -6.92 -10.88
C SER A 72 10.71 -5.68 -10.00
N ILE A 73 9.83 -4.73 -10.31
CA ILE A 73 9.61 -3.52 -9.49
C ILE A 73 8.89 -3.88 -8.19
N LYS A 74 7.91 -4.80 -8.23
CA LYS A 74 7.18 -5.29 -7.06
C LYS A 74 8.03 -6.09 -6.05
N LYS A 75 9.27 -6.42 -6.38
CA LYS A 75 10.23 -6.96 -5.40
C LYS A 75 10.66 -5.94 -4.35
N ASN A 76 10.41 -4.66 -4.59
CA ASN A 76 10.54 -3.65 -3.54
C ASN A 76 9.29 -3.72 -2.63
N ASP A 77 9.49 -4.06 -1.37
CA ASP A 77 8.42 -4.31 -0.39
C ASP A 77 7.48 -3.11 -0.18
N TRP A 78 7.95 -1.89 -0.47
CA TRP A 78 7.14 -0.67 -0.35
C TRP A 78 6.23 -0.42 -1.56
N VAL A 79 6.44 -1.17 -2.65
CA VAL A 79 5.64 -1.00 -3.86
C VAL A 79 4.36 -1.82 -3.77
N ASN A 80 3.24 -1.13 -3.65
CA ASN A 80 1.90 -1.71 -3.66
C ASN A 80 1.49 -2.12 -5.08
N ASN A 81 1.57 -1.20 -6.04
CA ASN A 81 1.19 -1.46 -7.42
C ASN A 81 2.08 -0.73 -8.41
N VAL A 82 2.11 -1.24 -9.65
CA VAL A 82 2.88 -0.67 -10.76
C VAL A 82 2.02 -0.68 -12.02
N LEU A 83 1.89 0.45 -12.66
CA LEU A 83 1.38 0.56 -14.02
C LEU A 83 2.57 0.70 -14.98
N VAL A 84 2.63 -0.15 -15.99
CA VAL A 84 3.64 -0.08 -17.05
C VAL A 84 2.92 -0.02 -18.39
N GLU A 85 3.22 1.03 -19.18
CA GLU A 85 2.59 1.30 -20.45
C GLU A 85 3.64 1.54 -21.54
N ARG A 86 3.34 1.06 -22.76
CA ARG A 86 4.09 1.39 -23.95
C ARG A 86 3.53 2.69 -24.53
N ARG A 87 4.33 3.75 -24.54
CA ARG A 87 4.00 5.01 -25.19
C ARG A 87 4.82 5.15 -26.46
N PHE A 88 4.20 4.87 -27.56
CA PHE A 88 4.84 4.95 -28.86
C PHE A 88 5.30 6.39 -29.18
N PRO A 89 6.42 6.58 -29.96
CA PRO A 89 7.16 5.49 -30.63
C PRO A 89 8.25 4.80 -29.77
N ASP A 90 8.73 5.40 -28.65
CA ASP A 90 10.00 5.03 -28.04
C ASP A 90 10.03 5.17 -26.50
N THR A 91 8.88 5.32 -25.87
CA THR A 91 8.82 5.60 -24.43
C THR A 91 8.16 4.45 -23.66
N LEU A 92 8.84 3.98 -22.60
CA LEU A 92 8.29 3.11 -21.58
C LEU A 92 7.84 3.98 -20.40
N PHE A 93 6.53 4.06 -20.16
CA PHE A 93 5.97 4.79 -19.03
C PHE A 93 5.73 3.86 -17.85
N ILE A 94 6.16 4.31 -16.66
CA ILE A 94 6.04 3.55 -15.43
C ILE A 94 5.45 4.45 -14.35
N GLU A 95 4.33 4.04 -13.77
CA GLU A 95 3.72 4.69 -12.63
C GLU A 95 3.77 3.73 -11.43
N ILE A 96 4.32 4.21 -10.31
CA ILE A 96 4.53 3.43 -9.10
C ILE A 96 3.62 3.96 -8.02
N PHE A 97 2.95 3.04 -7.33
CA PHE A 97 2.09 3.30 -6.19
C PHE A 97 2.69 2.62 -4.97
N GLU A 98 3.11 3.39 -3.98
CA GLU A 98 3.61 2.88 -2.71
C GLU A 98 2.47 2.55 -1.75
N TYR A 99 2.75 1.65 -0.79
CA TYR A 99 1.92 1.52 0.40
C TYR A 99 1.98 2.81 1.22
N GLN A 100 0.85 3.24 1.76
CA GLN A 100 0.75 4.36 2.69
C GLN A 100 0.56 3.81 4.12
N PRO A 101 1.63 3.58 4.88
CA PRO A 101 1.54 2.94 6.17
C PRO A 101 0.77 3.84 7.16
N ALA A 102 -0.29 3.30 7.75
CA ALA A 102 -1.11 3.97 8.76
C ALA A 102 -0.85 3.44 10.16
N LEU A 103 -0.55 2.16 10.31
CA LEU A 103 -0.39 1.46 11.58
C LEU A 103 0.76 0.46 11.57
N LEU A 104 1.35 0.20 12.74
CA LEU A 104 2.26 -0.91 12.99
C LEU A 104 1.53 -2.02 13.75
N TRP A 105 1.47 -3.22 13.16
CA TRP A 105 0.80 -4.40 13.71
C TRP A 105 1.79 -5.40 14.31
N ASN A 106 1.62 -5.68 15.60
CA ASN A 106 2.44 -6.64 16.37
C ASN A 106 3.96 -6.45 16.17
N ASN A 107 4.42 -5.21 16.01
CA ASN A 107 5.82 -4.80 15.78
C ASN A 107 6.49 -5.49 14.57
N LYS A 108 5.71 -6.01 13.63
CA LYS A 108 6.25 -6.84 12.53
C LYS A 108 5.69 -6.49 11.17
N TYR A 109 4.45 -6.07 11.10
CA TYR A 109 3.75 -5.78 9.87
C TYR A 109 3.24 -4.35 9.88
N TYR A 110 3.09 -3.78 8.70
CA TYR A 110 2.36 -2.53 8.53
C TYR A 110 0.93 -2.83 8.07
N ILE A 111 0.03 -1.91 8.37
CA ILE A 111 -1.31 -1.84 7.79
C ILE A 111 -1.38 -0.48 7.12
N ASP A 112 -1.79 -0.45 5.85
CA ASP A 112 -1.96 0.81 5.12
C ASP A 112 -3.29 1.50 5.45
N ASP A 113 -3.50 2.66 4.86
CA ASP A 113 -4.72 3.48 5.01
C ASP A 113 -6.00 2.81 4.47
N LYS A 114 -5.86 1.68 3.75
CA LYS A 114 -6.95 0.86 3.21
C LYS A 114 -7.16 -0.44 3.98
N GLY A 115 -6.41 -0.65 5.06
CA GLY A 115 -6.46 -1.88 5.84
C GLY A 115 -5.68 -3.06 5.25
N ILE A 116 -4.80 -2.82 4.27
CA ILE A 116 -3.98 -3.88 3.66
C ILE A 116 -2.73 -4.10 4.53
N LYS A 117 -2.57 -5.35 4.98
CA LYS A 117 -1.38 -5.75 5.74
C LYS A 117 -0.22 -6.09 4.81
N PHE A 118 0.94 -5.49 5.04
CA PHE A 118 2.17 -5.76 4.31
C PHE A 118 3.38 -5.83 5.25
N LYS A 119 4.50 -6.30 4.75
CA LYS A 119 5.74 -6.44 5.50
C LYS A 119 6.88 -5.85 4.67
N VAL A 120 7.79 -5.17 5.35
CA VAL A 120 9.03 -4.66 4.75
C VAL A 120 10.23 -5.17 5.53
N GLU A 121 11.33 -5.42 4.85
CA GLU A 121 12.56 -5.87 5.51
C GLU A 121 13.20 -4.75 6.33
N LYS A 122 13.19 -3.53 5.80
CA LYS A 122 13.77 -2.36 6.45
C LYS A 122 12.68 -1.41 6.92
N ASN A 123 12.51 -1.34 8.24
CA ASN A 123 11.59 -0.39 8.87
C ASN A 123 12.13 1.04 8.73
N ILE A 124 11.42 1.88 7.98
CA ILE A 124 11.74 3.30 7.79
C ILE A 124 10.56 4.23 8.11
N ALA A 125 9.35 3.69 8.25
CA ALA A 125 8.20 4.47 8.68
C ALA A 125 8.24 4.63 10.22
N SER A 126 8.31 5.87 10.69
CA SER A 126 8.35 6.22 12.11
C SER A 126 7.05 6.92 12.54
N ASN A 127 6.83 6.95 13.85
CA ASN A 127 5.71 7.67 14.47
C ASN A 127 4.31 7.17 14.07
N LEU A 128 4.20 5.89 13.71
CA LEU A 128 2.90 5.27 13.46
C LEU A 128 2.30 4.73 14.77
N PRO A 129 0.98 4.78 14.92
CA PRO A 129 0.31 4.10 16.02
C PRO A 129 0.62 2.60 16.02
N GLU A 130 0.92 2.05 17.18
CA GLU A 130 1.20 0.63 17.36
C GLU A 130 -0.05 -0.12 17.84
N ILE A 131 -0.39 -1.20 17.16
CA ILE A 131 -1.52 -2.06 17.55
C ILE A 131 -1.01 -3.47 17.81
N LYS A 132 -1.40 -4.04 18.96
CA LYS A 132 -1.01 -5.38 19.40
C LYS A 132 -2.22 -6.19 19.84
N SER A 133 -2.27 -7.44 19.42
CA SER A 133 -3.20 -8.44 19.97
C SER A 133 -2.65 -9.84 19.78
N ASP A 134 -2.87 -10.68 20.78
CA ASP A 134 -2.48 -12.09 20.75
C ASP A 134 -3.60 -12.98 20.16
N THR A 135 -4.85 -12.52 20.20
CA THR A 135 -6.04 -13.33 19.89
C THR A 135 -6.85 -12.79 18.72
N LEU A 136 -6.96 -11.48 18.57
CA LEU A 136 -7.71 -10.87 17.46
C LEU A 136 -6.83 -10.75 16.22
N ASN A 137 -7.45 -10.90 15.07
CA ASN A 137 -6.76 -10.68 13.80
C ASN A 137 -6.58 -9.19 13.48
N TYR A 138 -5.71 -8.88 12.54
CA TYR A 138 -5.35 -7.51 12.21
C TYR A 138 -6.49 -6.67 11.62
N LEU A 139 -7.46 -7.27 10.91
CA LEU A 139 -8.61 -6.53 10.35
C LEU A 139 -9.54 -6.05 11.47
N VAL A 140 -9.86 -6.94 12.42
CA VAL A 140 -10.68 -6.58 13.60
C VAL A 140 -10.01 -5.46 14.40
N MET A 141 -8.70 -5.53 14.58
CA MET A 141 -7.95 -4.50 15.31
C MET A 141 -7.81 -3.21 14.50
N TYR A 142 -7.75 -3.27 13.18
CA TYR A 142 -7.80 -2.09 12.31
C TYR A 142 -9.16 -1.39 12.41
N ASP A 143 -10.26 -2.13 12.33
CA ASP A 143 -11.61 -1.58 12.48
C ASP A 143 -11.82 -0.96 13.86
N LEU A 144 -11.32 -1.63 14.92
CA LEU A 144 -11.30 -1.10 16.28
C LEU A 144 -10.55 0.24 16.36
N TYR A 145 -9.35 0.30 15.78
CA TYR A 145 -8.56 1.54 15.74
C TYR A 145 -9.30 2.65 15.01
N MET A 146 -9.90 2.37 13.86
CA MET A 146 -10.65 3.35 13.08
C MET A 146 -11.85 3.88 13.86
N SER A 147 -12.60 3.00 14.53
CA SER A 147 -13.72 3.36 15.41
C SER A 147 -13.27 4.26 16.55
N LEU A 148 -12.29 3.82 17.33
CA LEU A 148 -11.74 4.57 18.47
C LEU A 148 -11.14 5.91 18.04
N SER A 149 -10.38 5.93 16.95
CA SER A 149 -9.78 7.16 16.41
C SER A 149 -10.84 8.20 16.04
N ASN A 150 -11.93 7.77 15.41
CA ASN A 150 -13.05 8.65 15.08
C ASN A 150 -13.78 9.19 16.33
N MET A 151 -13.92 8.36 17.37
CA MET A 151 -14.53 8.77 18.63
C MET A 151 -13.64 9.78 19.38
N LEU A 152 -12.36 9.45 19.58
CA LEU A 152 -11.42 10.24 20.36
C LEU A 152 -11.01 11.54 19.69
N LYS A 153 -11.07 11.61 18.36
CA LYS A 153 -10.85 12.84 17.60
C LYS A 153 -11.82 13.97 17.97
N LYS A 154 -13.03 13.63 18.44
CA LYS A 154 -14.04 14.63 18.89
C LYS A 154 -13.55 15.45 20.09
N VAL A 155 -12.59 14.95 20.82
CA VAL A 155 -12.00 15.57 22.03
C VAL A 155 -10.50 15.80 21.89
N ASP A 156 -9.99 15.91 20.67
CA ASP A 156 -8.59 16.18 20.31
C ASP A 156 -7.58 15.18 20.90
N LEU A 157 -8.01 13.91 21.03
CA LEU A 157 -7.14 12.83 21.43
C LEU A 157 -6.74 11.98 20.21
N SER A 158 -5.43 11.76 20.05
CA SER A 158 -4.86 10.89 19.02
C SER A 158 -4.27 9.63 19.64
N ILE A 159 -4.55 8.49 19.05
CA ILE A 159 -4.07 7.18 19.53
C ILE A 159 -2.61 7.00 19.15
N LEU A 160 -1.79 6.63 20.14
CA LEU A 160 -0.39 6.26 19.96
C LEU A 160 -0.20 4.75 19.96
N SER A 161 -0.95 4.03 20.80
CA SER A 161 -0.96 2.57 20.76
C SER A 161 -2.25 1.97 21.32
N ILE A 162 -2.56 0.75 20.87
CA ILE A 162 -3.62 -0.10 21.42
C ILE A 162 -3.05 -1.47 21.68
N SER A 163 -3.19 -1.96 22.90
CA SER A 163 -2.87 -3.34 23.26
C SER A 163 -4.15 -4.05 23.68
N HIS A 164 -4.44 -5.17 23.02
CA HIS A 164 -5.57 -6.05 23.36
C HIS A 164 -5.04 -7.35 23.94
N LYS A 165 -5.52 -7.70 25.13
CA LYS A 165 -5.23 -8.98 25.78
C LYS A 165 -6.49 -9.48 26.51
N ASN A 166 -6.96 -10.67 26.17
CA ASN A 166 -8.24 -11.22 26.62
C ASN A 166 -9.40 -10.25 26.27
N ASP A 167 -10.18 -9.79 27.27
CA ASP A 167 -11.24 -8.80 27.09
C ASP A 167 -10.78 -7.36 27.49
N MET A 168 -9.48 -7.11 27.50
CA MET A 168 -8.93 -5.82 27.94
C MET A 168 -8.28 -5.06 26.81
N LEU A 169 -8.62 -3.79 26.72
CA LEU A 169 -7.94 -2.80 25.89
C LEU A 169 -7.18 -1.83 26.79
N ASP A 170 -5.91 -1.64 26.46
CA ASP A 170 -5.06 -0.57 26.98
C ASP A 170 -4.76 0.37 25.80
N ILE A 171 -5.30 1.59 25.87
CA ILE A 171 -5.26 2.56 24.78
C ILE A 171 -4.45 3.76 25.25
N HIS A 172 -3.29 3.96 24.65
CA HIS A 172 -2.44 5.13 24.88
C HIS A 172 -2.74 6.21 23.86
N THR A 173 -3.00 7.41 24.35
CA THR A 173 -3.19 8.59 23.50
C THR A 173 -2.10 9.64 23.76
N ASN A 174 -2.12 10.71 23.00
CA ASN A 174 -1.22 11.85 23.21
C ASN A 174 -1.36 12.52 24.58
N LYS A 175 -2.43 12.24 25.36
CA LYS A 175 -2.68 12.91 26.63
C LYS A 175 -3.04 11.96 27.76
N TYR A 176 -3.81 10.92 27.50
CA TYR A 176 -4.33 9.99 28.51
C TYR A 176 -4.15 8.54 28.09
N ASN A 177 -4.09 7.64 29.06
CA ASN A 177 -4.17 6.20 28.86
C ASN A 177 -5.56 5.73 29.31
N PHE A 178 -6.23 4.90 28.51
CA PHE A 178 -7.53 4.35 28.83
C PHE A 178 -7.44 2.85 29.03
N LEU A 179 -8.02 2.38 30.14
CA LEU A 179 -8.24 0.96 30.41
C LEU A 179 -9.73 0.66 30.27
N VAL A 180 -10.10 -0.20 29.33
CA VAL A 180 -11.51 -0.52 29.06
C VAL A 180 -11.67 -1.97 28.64
N ARG A 181 -12.86 -2.57 28.88
CA ARG A 181 -13.19 -3.89 28.33
C ARG A 181 -13.43 -3.80 26.84
N TYR A 182 -12.90 -4.77 26.08
CA TYR A 182 -13.14 -4.84 24.64
C TYR A 182 -14.64 -4.95 24.32
N SER A 183 -15.38 -5.75 25.10
CA SER A 183 -16.82 -5.91 24.94
C SER A 183 -17.64 -4.63 25.15
N GLU A 184 -17.12 -3.63 25.86
CA GLU A 184 -17.85 -2.42 26.28
C GLU A 184 -17.21 -1.12 25.76
N TYR A 185 -16.11 -1.19 24.99
CA TYR A 185 -15.29 -0.01 24.68
C TYR A 185 -16.08 1.13 24.02
N SER A 186 -16.96 0.80 23.10
CA SER A 186 -17.70 1.82 22.33
C SER A 186 -18.58 2.66 23.25
N GLN A 187 -19.35 2.01 24.11
CA GLN A 187 -20.23 2.69 25.06
C GLN A 187 -19.42 3.49 26.08
N LYS A 188 -18.39 2.89 26.68
CA LYS A 188 -17.59 3.51 27.74
C LYS A 188 -16.78 4.71 27.27
N ILE A 189 -16.22 4.65 26.06
CA ILE A 189 -15.53 5.80 25.46
C ILE A 189 -16.51 6.90 25.11
N ASP A 190 -17.70 6.57 24.61
CA ASP A 190 -18.72 7.56 24.30
C ASP A 190 -19.23 8.26 25.58
N GLU A 191 -19.52 7.51 26.64
CA GLU A 191 -19.86 8.05 27.96
C GLU A 191 -18.78 9.03 28.49
N PHE A 192 -17.51 8.68 28.33
CA PHE A 192 -16.39 9.55 28.71
C PHE A 192 -16.33 10.83 27.87
N ILE A 193 -16.50 10.74 26.55
CA ILE A 193 -16.51 11.89 25.65
C ILE A 193 -17.61 12.91 26.05
N HIS A 194 -18.79 12.43 26.42
CA HIS A 194 -19.89 13.30 26.84
C HIS A 194 -19.58 14.13 28.11
N VAL A 195 -18.73 13.64 28.99
CA VAL A 195 -18.34 14.35 30.22
C VAL A 195 -16.95 14.98 30.15
N PHE A 196 -16.29 14.90 29.01
CA PHE A 196 -14.88 15.27 28.85
C PHE A 196 -14.59 16.73 29.20
N GLU A 197 -15.42 17.67 28.78
CA GLU A 197 -15.27 19.09 29.12
C GLU A 197 -15.39 19.34 30.64
N GLN A 198 -16.36 18.70 31.28
CA GLN A 198 -16.52 18.79 32.74
C GLN A 198 -15.35 18.16 33.48
N PHE A 199 -14.83 17.03 32.94
CA PHE A 199 -13.65 16.35 33.45
C PHE A 199 -12.42 17.26 33.37
N GLN A 200 -12.14 17.91 32.25
CA GLN A 200 -11.02 18.82 32.08
C GLN A 200 -11.11 20.03 33.05
N ASN A 201 -12.28 20.61 33.21
CA ASN A 201 -12.47 21.78 34.07
C ASN A 201 -12.29 21.49 35.56
N LYS A 202 -12.63 20.27 36.02
CA LYS A 202 -12.53 19.87 37.42
C LYS A 202 -11.14 19.37 37.82
N ASN A 203 -10.41 18.77 36.87
CA ASN A 203 -9.16 18.08 37.17
C ASN A 203 -7.94 18.91 36.76
N LYS A 204 -7.43 19.71 37.69
CA LYS A 204 -6.15 20.43 37.57
C LYS A 204 -4.92 19.56 37.88
N LYS A 205 -5.12 18.29 38.26
CA LYS A 205 -4.03 17.35 38.59
C LYS A 205 -3.51 16.69 37.30
N ASN A 206 -2.26 16.22 37.39
CA ASN A 206 -1.58 15.53 36.30
C ASN A 206 -2.09 14.08 36.16
N ILE A 207 -3.34 13.92 35.73
CA ILE A 207 -3.99 12.63 35.49
C ILE A 207 -3.38 12.01 34.24
N LYS A 208 -2.95 10.75 34.35
CA LYS A 208 -2.39 9.99 33.21
C LYS A 208 -3.29 8.86 32.77
N THR A 209 -3.98 8.20 33.70
CA THR A 209 -4.76 6.99 33.41
C THR A 209 -6.23 7.19 33.75
N ILE A 210 -7.10 6.78 32.87
CA ILE A 210 -8.56 6.79 32.98
C ILE A 210 -9.04 5.35 32.89
N ASP A 211 -9.51 4.81 34.00
CA ASP A 211 -10.00 3.44 34.06
C ASP A 211 -11.52 3.40 33.89
N LEU A 212 -11.96 2.92 32.74
CA LEU A 212 -13.36 2.83 32.32
C LEU A 212 -14.02 1.47 32.60
N ARG A 213 -13.33 0.56 33.31
CA ARG A 213 -13.83 -0.79 33.60
C ARG A 213 -14.97 -0.87 34.61
N TYR A 214 -15.28 0.21 35.27
CA TYR A 214 -16.33 0.28 36.28
C TYR A 214 -17.72 0.30 35.61
N PRO A 215 -18.72 -0.39 36.21
CA PRO A 215 -20.09 -0.37 35.72
C PRO A 215 -20.67 1.05 35.60
N THR A 216 -20.41 1.90 36.58
CA THR A 216 -20.84 3.29 36.66
C THR A 216 -19.65 4.22 36.85
N GLY A 217 -19.52 5.21 35.95
CA GLY A 217 -18.41 6.18 36.01
C GLY A 217 -17.04 5.62 35.63
N PHE A 218 -15.97 6.28 36.10
CA PHE A 218 -14.58 5.91 35.83
C PHE A 218 -13.67 6.37 36.96
N ALA A 219 -12.54 5.68 37.15
CA ALA A 219 -11.49 6.09 38.06
C ALA A 219 -10.36 6.80 37.32
N VAL A 220 -9.64 7.69 38.02
CA VAL A 220 -8.53 8.45 37.48
C VAL A 220 -7.29 8.34 38.35
N HIS A 221 -6.13 8.15 37.73
CA HIS A 221 -4.83 7.97 38.39
C HIS A 221 -3.75 8.86 37.77
#